data_e295c8939da807ed0bf4fc903ffbb136
#
_entry.id   e295c8939da807ed0bf4fc903ffbb136
#
_cell.length_a   1.000
_cell.length_b   1.000
_cell.length_c   1.000
_cell.angle_alpha   90.00
_cell.angle_beta   90.00
_cell.angle_gamma   90.00
#
_symmetry.space_group_name_H-M   'P 1'
#
loop_
_entity.id
_entity.type
_entity.pdbx_description
1 polymer ?
#
loop_
_entity_poly.entity_id
_entity_poly.type
_entity_poly.pdbx_seq_one_letter_code
_entity_poly.pdbx_strand_id
1 'polypeptide(L)'
;MLRSARIPLSFLLIGICWALFSNPIITFFFRHLTQTEQDSYRSLNDLVFVIIISYVLYVKIKKQQHKLTKSEEEYRQLFESNPNPLWIYNEKLCFVKVNNAAVEKYGYSRKKFLKMTIDDIHSSAEDEALNNYINIDPEEPRLVGIWSHLKASGGTFFVSIVSYPVLFNNERCKLVMATDITELIEKERKLEDAYQKLKAYNEVLLQLAWSNSHELRRPLCSILGLVSLLKEASDQERGEFLRLLEISSEELDQVLKQNNEKVTEIEMVQGF
;
A
#
# COMPACT_ATOMS: atom_id res chain seq x y z
N MET A 1 23.33 -17.50 20.00
CA MET A 1 24.66 -17.93 20.44
C MET A 1 24.81 -19.44 20.64
N LEU A 2 23.87 -20.20 21.21
CA LEU A 2 24.02 -21.64 21.50
C LEU A 2 24.07 -22.59 20.27
N ARG A 3 23.60 -22.17 19.08
CA ARG A 3 23.65 -23.02 17.87
C ARG A 3 25.02 -23.02 17.16
N SER A 4 25.78 -21.93 17.23
CA SER A 4 27.13 -21.84 16.62
C SER A 4 28.19 -22.64 17.37
N ALA A 5 28.03 -22.85 18.67
CA ALA A 5 28.97 -23.62 19.48
C ALA A 5 28.79 -25.15 19.35
N ARG A 6 27.68 -25.65 18.83
CA ARG A 6 27.43 -27.12 18.72
C ARG A 6 28.33 -27.84 17.74
N ILE A 7 28.72 -27.16 16.66
CA ILE A 7 29.60 -27.77 15.64
C ILE A 7 31.04 -27.97 16.20
N PRO A 8 31.71 -26.93 16.70
CA PRO A 8 33.06 -27.13 17.26
C PRO A 8 33.05 -28.10 18.43
N LEU A 9 32.03 -28.12 19.29
CA LEU A 9 31.92 -29.03 20.42
C LEU A 9 31.82 -30.50 19.97
N SER A 10 31.04 -30.80 18.94
CA SER A 10 30.92 -32.16 18.39
C SER A 10 32.25 -32.68 17.82
N PHE A 11 32.99 -31.83 17.12
CA PHE A 11 34.29 -32.22 16.58
C PHE A 11 35.34 -32.39 17.67
N LEU A 12 35.31 -31.58 18.72
CA LEU A 12 36.17 -31.73 19.89
C LEU A 12 35.92 -33.08 20.57
N LEU A 13 34.63 -33.45 20.77
CA LEU A 13 34.28 -34.75 21.34
C LEU A 13 34.76 -35.94 20.47
N ILE A 14 34.59 -35.85 19.16
CA ILE A 14 35.10 -36.88 18.24
C ILE A 14 36.60 -36.99 18.31
N GLY A 15 37.31 -35.86 18.37
CA GLY A 15 38.77 -35.85 18.54
C GLY A 15 39.23 -36.46 19.86
N ILE A 16 38.56 -36.16 20.97
CA ILE A 16 38.86 -36.75 22.27
C ILE A 16 38.58 -38.27 22.25
N CYS A 17 37.43 -38.70 21.72
CA CYS A 17 37.15 -40.14 21.58
C CYS A 17 38.21 -40.85 20.73
N TRP A 18 38.63 -40.24 19.61
CA TRP A 18 39.66 -40.78 18.78
C TRP A 18 40.97 -40.92 19.56
N ALA A 19 41.44 -39.89 20.24
CA ALA A 19 42.69 -39.92 21.02
C ALA A 19 42.66 -40.96 22.14
N LEU A 20 41.52 -41.20 22.79
CA LEU A 20 41.37 -42.16 23.87
C LEU A 20 41.30 -43.62 23.38
N PHE A 21 40.65 -43.86 22.24
CA PHE A 21 40.32 -45.24 21.82
C PHE A 21 41.16 -45.77 20.66
N SER A 22 41.73 -44.89 19.81
CA SER A 22 42.53 -45.35 18.63
C SER A 22 43.77 -46.14 19.01
N ASN A 23 44.57 -45.66 19.97
CA ASN A 23 45.81 -46.29 20.42
C ASN A 23 45.59 -47.64 21.08
N PRO A 24 44.67 -47.84 22.03
CA PRO A 24 44.38 -49.15 22.61
C PRO A 24 43.90 -50.17 21.56
N ILE A 25 43.07 -49.72 20.60
CA ILE A 25 42.55 -50.59 19.53
C ILE A 25 43.68 -51.08 18.64
N ILE A 26 44.56 -50.19 18.18
CA ILE A 26 45.72 -50.56 17.34
C ILE A 26 46.64 -51.51 18.10
N THR A 27 46.94 -51.27 19.35
CA THR A 27 47.79 -52.14 20.16
C THR A 27 47.17 -53.51 20.38
N PHE A 28 45.85 -53.61 20.55
CA PHE A 28 45.14 -54.86 20.70
C PHE A 28 45.17 -55.73 19.41
N PHE A 29 44.86 -55.12 18.27
CA PHE A 29 44.82 -55.86 16.98
C PHE A 29 46.17 -56.19 16.41
N PHE A 30 47.18 -55.34 16.61
CA PHE A 30 48.53 -55.46 16.05
C PHE A 30 49.58 -55.85 17.07
N ARG A 31 49.23 -56.50 18.18
CA ARG A 31 50.13 -56.90 19.25
C ARG A 31 51.23 -57.89 18.83
N HIS A 32 51.06 -58.52 17.66
CA HIS A 32 52.04 -59.51 17.08
C HIS A 32 53.18 -58.81 16.29
N LEU A 33 53.09 -57.49 16.03
CA LEU A 33 54.06 -56.69 15.34
C LEU A 33 55.08 -56.10 16.31
N THR A 34 56.23 -55.74 15.75
CA THR A 34 57.26 -55.00 16.50
C THR A 34 56.81 -53.61 16.91
N GLN A 35 57.44 -53.04 17.96
CA GLN A 35 57.03 -51.71 18.46
C GLN A 35 57.13 -50.63 17.36
N THR A 36 58.17 -50.67 16.53
CA THR A 36 58.41 -49.75 15.43
C THR A 36 57.28 -49.84 14.35
N GLU A 37 56.80 -51.03 14.05
CA GLU A 37 55.76 -51.23 13.12
C GLU A 37 54.36 -50.72 13.70
N GLN A 38 54.11 -50.98 14.99
CA GLN A 38 52.92 -50.44 15.67
C GLN A 38 52.93 -48.93 15.68
N ASP A 39 54.06 -48.25 15.91
CA ASP A 39 54.19 -46.79 15.91
C ASP A 39 53.96 -46.20 14.49
N SER A 40 54.41 -46.92 13.45
CA SER A 40 54.11 -46.54 12.06
C SER A 40 52.62 -46.62 11.75
N TYR A 41 51.93 -47.67 12.17
CA TYR A 41 50.48 -47.83 12.00
C TYR A 41 49.67 -46.76 12.77
N ARG A 42 50.10 -46.37 13.99
CA ARG A 42 49.50 -45.28 14.78
C ARG A 42 49.63 -43.98 14.04
N SER A 43 50.80 -43.63 13.55
CA SER A 43 51.05 -42.38 12.83
C SER A 43 50.23 -42.31 11.52
N LEU A 44 50.13 -43.41 10.79
CA LEU A 44 49.31 -43.51 9.58
C LEU A 44 47.82 -43.34 9.90
N ASN A 45 47.31 -43.98 10.94
CA ASN A 45 45.92 -43.88 11.39
C ASN A 45 45.55 -42.47 11.83
N ASP A 46 46.43 -41.79 12.56
CA ASP A 46 46.23 -40.38 12.97
C ASP A 46 46.22 -39.44 11.76
N LEU A 47 47.10 -39.67 10.78
CA LEU A 47 47.11 -38.92 9.52
C LEU A 47 45.81 -39.08 8.76
N VAL A 48 45.31 -40.31 8.60
CA VAL A 48 44.07 -40.63 7.92
C VAL A 48 42.88 -39.95 8.64
N PHE A 49 42.85 -40.00 9.98
CA PHE A 49 41.83 -39.32 10.79
C PHE A 49 41.83 -37.81 10.54
N VAL A 50 42.99 -37.16 10.58
CA VAL A 50 43.10 -35.71 10.32
C VAL A 50 42.58 -35.36 8.91
N ILE A 51 42.88 -36.17 7.92
CA ILE A 51 42.40 -35.95 6.55
C ILE A 51 40.88 -36.10 6.49
N ILE A 52 40.30 -37.14 7.08
CA ILE A 52 38.86 -37.36 7.09
C ILE A 52 38.13 -36.24 7.83
N ILE A 53 38.59 -35.85 9.03
CA ILE A 53 37.94 -34.82 9.81
C ILE A 53 38.03 -33.46 9.10
N SER A 54 39.17 -33.14 8.48
CA SER A 54 39.38 -31.93 7.70
C SER A 54 38.44 -31.89 6.50
N TYR A 55 38.26 -33.00 5.79
CA TYR A 55 37.34 -33.10 4.68
C TYR A 55 35.85 -32.90 5.12
N VAL A 56 35.43 -33.55 6.22
CA VAL A 56 34.09 -33.39 6.78
C VAL A 56 33.86 -31.96 7.21
N LEU A 57 34.80 -31.30 7.85
CA LEU A 57 34.73 -29.88 8.21
C LEU A 57 34.61 -28.99 6.98
N TYR A 58 35.44 -29.22 5.97
CA TYR A 58 35.38 -28.48 4.71
C TYR A 58 33.99 -28.56 4.06
N VAL A 59 33.41 -29.77 3.94
CA VAL A 59 32.09 -29.98 3.36
C VAL A 59 31.00 -29.27 4.19
N LYS A 60 31.07 -29.34 5.53
CA LYS A 60 30.10 -28.65 6.41
C LYS A 60 30.20 -27.13 6.29
N ILE A 61 31.40 -26.56 6.31
CA ILE A 61 31.60 -25.11 6.17
C ILE A 61 31.10 -24.65 4.80
N LYS A 62 31.45 -25.35 3.72
CA LYS A 62 31.00 -25.03 2.36
C LYS A 62 29.46 -25.05 2.25
N LYS A 63 28.83 -26.06 2.84
CA LYS A 63 27.35 -26.16 2.86
C LYS A 63 26.70 -25.01 3.66
N GLN A 64 27.30 -24.61 4.77
CA GLN A 64 26.79 -23.50 5.58
C GLN A 64 26.97 -22.15 4.89
N GLN A 65 28.13 -21.91 4.25
CA GLN A 65 28.34 -20.72 3.43
C GLN A 65 27.34 -20.62 2.28
N HIS A 66 27.13 -21.73 1.55
CA HIS A 66 26.16 -21.74 0.45
C HIS A 66 24.74 -21.42 0.92
N LYS A 67 24.31 -21.94 2.08
CA LYS A 67 23.00 -21.59 2.65
C LYS A 67 22.89 -20.11 3.01
N LEU A 68 23.95 -19.54 3.59
CA LEU A 68 23.97 -18.13 3.97
C LEU A 68 23.89 -17.24 2.72
N THR A 69 24.75 -17.49 1.73
CA THR A 69 24.77 -16.74 0.47
C THR A 69 23.40 -16.82 -0.24
N LYS A 70 22.79 -18.02 -0.29
CA LYS A 70 21.49 -18.20 -0.89
C LYS A 70 20.40 -17.40 -0.16
N SER A 71 20.40 -17.42 1.17
CA SER A 71 19.45 -16.65 1.97
C SER A 71 19.63 -15.14 1.80
N GLU A 72 20.87 -14.66 1.70
CA GLU A 72 21.18 -13.26 1.42
C GLU A 72 20.72 -12.83 0.02
N GLU A 73 20.90 -13.69 -0.98
CA GLU A 73 20.41 -13.45 -2.34
C GLU A 73 18.88 -13.41 -2.41
N GLU A 74 18.19 -14.37 -1.78
CA GLU A 74 16.73 -14.41 -1.68
C GLU A 74 16.20 -13.14 -1.01
N TYR A 75 16.77 -12.76 0.13
CA TYR A 75 16.40 -11.51 0.82
C TYR A 75 16.65 -10.29 -0.06
N ARG A 76 17.81 -10.20 -0.70
CA ARG A 76 18.14 -9.09 -1.59
C ARG A 76 17.18 -9.01 -2.76
N GLN A 77 16.84 -10.15 -3.36
CA GLN A 77 15.89 -10.22 -4.46
C GLN A 77 14.50 -9.75 -4.03
N LEU A 78 13.97 -10.23 -2.90
CA LEU A 78 12.66 -9.82 -2.37
C LEU A 78 12.62 -8.30 -2.07
N PHE A 79 13.69 -7.75 -1.51
CA PHE A 79 13.75 -6.32 -1.19
C PHE A 79 13.88 -5.46 -2.46
N GLU A 80 14.80 -5.80 -3.38
CA GLU A 80 15.10 -4.98 -4.56
C GLU A 80 14.03 -5.10 -5.66
N SER A 81 13.40 -6.28 -5.82
CA SER A 81 12.36 -6.50 -6.84
C SER A 81 10.95 -6.16 -6.38
N ASN A 82 10.76 -5.74 -5.14
CA ASN A 82 9.46 -5.28 -4.67
C ASN A 82 9.02 -4.05 -5.48
N PRO A 83 7.80 -4.05 -6.09
CA PRO A 83 7.32 -2.93 -6.88
C PRO A 83 7.00 -1.68 -6.04
N ASN A 84 6.76 -1.86 -4.73
CA ASN A 84 6.55 -0.73 -3.83
C ASN A 84 7.90 -0.20 -3.32
N PRO A 85 8.05 1.12 -3.18
CA PRO A 85 9.16 1.72 -2.46
C PRO A 85 9.33 1.13 -1.07
N LEU A 86 10.52 0.59 -0.80
CA LEU A 86 10.92 0.07 0.50
C LEU A 86 12.18 0.78 0.97
N TRP A 87 12.20 1.15 2.23
CA TRP A 87 13.40 1.65 2.88
C TRP A 87 13.50 1.25 4.33
N ILE A 88 14.72 1.30 4.84
CA ILE A 88 15.02 1.14 6.26
C ILE A 88 15.64 2.44 6.74
N TYR A 89 15.17 2.95 7.89
CA TYR A 89 15.76 4.09 8.56
C TYR A 89 16.05 3.79 10.03
N ASN A 90 17.04 4.47 10.59
CA ASN A 90 17.48 4.31 11.97
C ASN A 90 16.78 5.29 12.94
N GLU A 91 17.11 5.24 14.22
CA GLU A 91 16.56 6.13 15.25
C GLU A 91 16.85 7.63 15.01
N LYS A 92 17.87 7.94 14.19
CA LYS A 92 18.19 9.32 13.79
C LYS A 92 17.43 9.76 12.53
N LEU A 93 16.44 8.99 12.10
CA LEU A 93 15.63 9.21 10.90
C LEU A 93 16.43 9.15 9.58
N CYS A 94 17.70 8.71 9.62
CA CYS A 94 18.53 8.59 8.43
C CYS A 94 18.21 7.30 7.67
N PHE A 95 18.15 7.38 6.35
CA PHE A 95 17.99 6.20 5.49
C PHE A 95 19.24 5.31 5.54
N VAL A 96 19.04 4.05 5.89
CA VAL A 96 20.12 3.04 5.97
C VAL A 96 20.10 2.15 4.74
N LYS A 97 18.93 1.87 4.19
CA LYS A 97 18.75 1.05 2.99
C LYS A 97 17.51 1.49 2.22
N VAL A 98 17.58 1.46 0.89
CA VAL A 98 16.45 1.74 -0.01
C VAL A 98 16.47 0.74 -1.16
N ASN A 99 15.27 0.32 -1.66
CA ASN A 99 15.17 -0.56 -2.82
C ASN A 99 15.16 0.21 -4.16
N ASN A 100 15.15 -0.51 -5.26
CA ASN A 100 15.12 0.09 -6.61
C ASN A 100 13.84 0.90 -6.83
N ALA A 101 12.68 0.39 -6.42
CA ALA A 101 11.40 1.09 -6.56
C ALA A 101 11.40 2.45 -5.84
N ALA A 102 12.05 2.56 -4.66
CA ALA A 102 12.20 3.84 -3.98
C ALA A 102 13.07 4.82 -4.79
N VAL A 103 14.19 4.36 -5.33
CA VAL A 103 15.08 5.17 -6.18
C VAL A 103 14.34 5.69 -7.42
N GLU A 104 13.61 4.82 -8.11
CA GLU A 104 12.87 5.17 -9.32
C GLU A 104 11.69 6.13 -9.01
N LYS A 105 10.91 5.83 -7.99
CA LYS A 105 9.70 6.61 -7.67
C LYS A 105 10.00 8.01 -7.16
N TYR A 106 11.00 8.13 -6.28
CA TYR A 106 11.40 9.42 -5.70
C TYR A 106 12.37 10.21 -6.58
N GLY A 107 13.07 9.55 -7.51
CA GLY A 107 14.00 10.18 -8.44
C GLY A 107 15.34 10.59 -7.84
N TYR A 108 15.63 10.24 -6.58
CA TYR A 108 16.94 10.43 -5.97
C TYR A 108 17.86 9.25 -6.30
N SER A 109 19.15 9.52 -6.62
CA SER A 109 20.12 8.43 -6.70
C SER A 109 20.25 7.74 -5.33
N ARG A 110 20.50 6.41 -5.33
CA ARG A 110 20.69 5.63 -4.08
C ARG A 110 21.71 6.28 -3.14
N LYS A 111 22.82 6.78 -3.69
CA LYS A 111 23.87 7.44 -2.92
C LYS A 111 23.40 8.75 -2.26
N LYS A 112 22.50 9.50 -2.92
CA LYS A 112 21.91 10.71 -2.35
C LYS A 112 20.87 10.34 -1.30
N PHE A 113 20.00 9.37 -1.60
CA PHE A 113 18.95 8.89 -0.70
C PHE A 113 19.52 8.46 0.67
N LEU A 114 20.63 7.69 0.67
CA LEU A 114 21.29 7.23 1.89
C LEU A 114 22.01 8.33 2.70
N LYS A 115 22.01 9.57 2.23
CA LYS A 115 22.51 10.76 2.97
C LYS A 115 21.39 11.65 3.48
N MET A 116 20.15 11.31 3.13
CA MET A 116 18.95 12.06 3.49
C MET A 116 18.32 11.48 4.76
N THR A 117 17.43 12.26 5.32
CA THR A 117 16.54 11.87 6.42
C THR A 117 15.10 11.73 5.92
N ILE A 118 14.22 11.19 6.75
CA ILE A 118 12.80 11.09 6.44
C ILE A 118 12.18 12.47 6.19
N ASP A 119 12.61 13.49 6.91
CA ASP A 119 12.11 14.86 6.77
C ASP A 119 12.35 15.43 5.36
N ASP A 120 13.43 15.00 4.68
CA ASP A 120 13.75 15.46 3.33
C ASP A 120 12.76 15.00 2.25
N ILE A 121 11.95 13.98 2.53
CA ILE A 121 10.94 13.46 1.60
C ILE A 121 9.50 13.80 2.01
N HIS A 122 9.30 14.43 3.16
CA HIS A 122 7.98 14.87 3.61
C HIS A 122 7.71 16.33 3.18
N SER A 123 6.43 16.66 3.03
CA SER A 123 6.00 18.04 2.84
C SER A 123 5.99 18.76 4.20
N SER A 124 6.54 19.97 4.26
CA SER A 124 6.56 20.80 5.49
C SER A 124 5.17 21.04 6.11
N ALA A 125 4.10 20.84 5.35
CA ALA A 125 2.73 20.94 5.87
C ALA A 125 2.34 19.82 6.84
N GLU A 126 3.11 18.73 6.89
CA GLU A 126 2.83 17.53 7.68
C GLU A 126 3.82 17.32 8.85
N ASP A 127 4.71 18.28 9.12
CA ASP A 127 5.79 18.16 10.14
C ASP A 127 5.26 17.83 11.54
N GLU A 128 4.12 18.41 11.95
CA GLU A 128 3.52 18.15 13.26
C GLU A 128 2.97 16.72 13.37
N ALA A 129 2.34 16.21 12.32
CA ALA A 129 1.82 14.84 12.26
C ALA A 129 2.97 13.81 12.24
N LEU A 130 4.06 14.13 11.53
CA LEU A 130 5.27 13.31 11.48
C LEU A 130 5.95 13.24 12.85
N ASN A 131 6.11 14.37 13.55
CA ASN A 131 6.68 14.42 14.89
C ASN A 131 5.85 13.63 15.89
N ASN A 132 4.53 13.72 15.84
CA ASN A 132 3.63 12.91 16.66
C ASN A 132 3.78 11.41 16.38
N TYR A 133 3.95 11.02 15.12
CA TYR A 133 4.18 9.63 14.73
C TYR A 133 5.53 9.10 15.22
N ILE A 134 6.60 9.86 15.08
CA ILE A 134 7.96 9.46 15.45
C ILE A 134 8.06 9.21 16.96
N ASN A 135 7.36 10.00 17.77
CA ASN A 135 7.38 9.94 19.23
C ASN A 135 6.53 8.79 19.81
N ILE A 136 5.71 8.12 19.01
CA ILE A 136 4.99 6.92 19.45
C ILE A 136 5.92 5.71 19.29
N ASP A 137 6.31 5.09 20.40
CA ASP A 137 7.13 3.85 20.40
C ASP A 137 6.30 2.66 19.86
N PRO A 138 6.58 2.16 18.66
CA PRO A 138 5.84 1.06 18.08
C PRO A 138 6.63 -0.22 18.15
N GLU A 139 6.33 -1.08 19.11
CA GLU A 139 6.75 -2.48 19.08
C GLU A 139 5.95 -3.30 18.03
N GLU A 140 4.84 -2.75 17.49
CA GLU A 140 3.96 -3.44 16.55
C GLU A 140 3.98 -2.81 15.15
N PRO A 141 3.74 -3.62 14.10
CA PRO A 141 3.50 -3.12 12.75
C PRO A 141 2.32 -2.16 12.73
N ARG A 142 2.47 -0.98 12.14
CA ARG A 142 1.39 0.01 12.07
C ARG A 142 1.17 0.51 10.66
N LEU A 143 -0.11 0.66 10.30
CA LEU A 143 -0.53 1.56 9.24
C LEU A 143 -0.35 2.99 9.78
N VAL A 144 0.60 3.72 9.20
CA VAL A 144 0.98 5.07 9.62
C VAL A 144 0.00 6.12 9.10
N GLY A 145 -0.69 5.81 8.00
CA GLY A 145 -1.65 6.70 7.36
C GLY A 145 -1.26 7.08 5.93
N ILE A 146 -1.90 8.13 5.45
CA ILE A 146 -1.67 8.70 4.12
C ILE A 146 -0.81 9.94 4.27
N TRP A 147 0.25 10.04 3.48
CA TRP A 147 1.23 11.12 3.54
C TRP A 147 1.49 11.69 2.15
N SER A 148 1.87 12.97 2.10
CA SER A 148 2.32 13.63 0.89
C SER A 148 3.84 13.65 0.85
N HIS A 149 4.45 12.89 -0.08
CA HIS A 149 5.89 12.80 -0.23
C HIS A 149 6.40 13.62 -1.42
N LEU A 150 7.64 14.15 -1.27
CA LEU A 150 8.34 14.96 -2.26
C LEU A 150 9.24 14.08 -3.14
N LYS A 151 9.22 14.36 -4.46
CA LYS A 151 10.15 13.80 -5.43
C LYS A 151 11.35 14.75 -5.64
N ALA A 152 12.45 14.20 -6.14
CA ALA A 152 13.63 14.99 -6.54
C ALA A 152 13.34 16.09 -7.57
N SER A 153 12.29 15.93 -8.37
CA SER A 153 11.79 16.91 -9.34
C SER A 153 10.98 18.05 -8.73
N GLY A 154 10.70 18.03 -7.42
CA GLY A 154 9.85 18.99 -6.73
C GLY A 154 8.35 18.67 -6.75
N GLY A 155 7.93 17.63 -7.47
CA GLY A 155 6.53 17.18 -7.46
C GLY A 155 6.20 16.40 -6.19
N THR A 156 4.93 16.44 -5.78
CA THR A 156 4.38 15.65 -4.66
C THR A 156 3.57 14.46 -5.16
N PHE A 157 3.40 13.45 -4.31
CA PHE A 157 2.51 12.31 -4.54
C PHE A 157 2.06 11.72 -3.21
N PHE A 158 0.88 11.10 -3.20
CA PHE A 158 0.30 10.54 -1.99
C PHE A 158 0.72 9.08 -1.82
N VAL A 159 1.12 8.74 -0.59
CA VAL A 159 1.52 7.38 -0.21
C VAL A 159 0.78 6.90 1.01
N SER A 160 0.40 5.63 0.99
CA SER A 160 -0.01 4.90 2.19
C SER A 160 1.23 4.22 2.77
N ILE A 161 1.52 4.49 4.05
CA ILE A 161 2.73 4.03 4.74
C ILE A 161 2.41 2.92 5.73
N VAL A 162 3.16 1.82 5.64
CA VAL A 162 3.20 0.77 6.65
C VAL A 162 4.62 0.66 7.17
N SER A 163 4.78 0.65 8.49
CA SER A 163 6.07 0.62 9.18
C SER A 163 6.18 -0.58 10.12
N TYR A 164 7.35 -1.22 10.10
CA TYR A 164 7.68 -2.40 10.92
C TYR A 164 8.99 -2.16 11.67
N PRO A 165 9.04 -2.41 12.99
CA PRO A 165 10.29 -2.41 13.72
C PRO A 165 11.16 -3.59 13.26
N VAL A 166 12.43 -3.33 12.98
CA VAL A 166 13.40 -4.34 12.55
C VAL A 166 14.75 -4.12 13.22
N LEU A 167 15.49 -5.20 13.46
CA LEU A 167 16.87 -5.12 13.84
C LEU A 167 17.73 -5.22 12.56
N PHE A 168 18.39 -4.13 12.16
CA PHE A 168 19.24 -4.10 10.99
C PHE A 168 20.66 -3.70 11.40
N ASN A 169 21.67 -4.52 11.03
CA ASN A 169 23.06 -4.34 11.45
C ASN A 169 23.25 -4.18 12.99
N ASN A 170 22.46 -4.88 13.80
CA ASN A 170 22.41 -4.77 15.27
C ASN A 170 21.90 -3.42 15.83
N GLU A 171 21.32 -2.58 14.99
CA GLU A 171 20.69 -1.33 15.38
C GLU A 171 19.16 -1.45 15.28
N ARG A 172 18.44 -0.75 16.15
CA ARG A 172 16.98 -0.62 16.04
C ARG A 172 16.66 0.28 14.85
N CYS A 173 15.90 -0.24 13.92
CA CYS A 173 15.51 0.46 12.70
C CYS A 173 14.02 0.24 12.44
N LYS A 174 13.46 0.99 11.51
CA LYS A 174 12.11 0.75 10.97
C LYS A 174 12.21 0.43 9.48
N LEU A 175 11.60 -0.68 9.07
CA LEU A 175 11.35 -1.00 7.66
C LEU A 175 10.01 -0.38 7.27
N VAL A 176 10.03 0.42 6.23
CA VAL A 176 8.83 1.10 5.71
C VAL A 176 8.53 0.63 4.30
N MET A 177 7.25 0.41 4.05
CA MET A 177 6.69 0.24 2.72
C MET A 177 5.76 1.42 2.41
N ALA A 178 6.02 2.08 1.29
CA ALA A 178 5.18 3.16 0.78
C ALA A 178 4.45 2.67 -0.48
N THR A 179 3.13 2.68 -0.42
CA THR A 179 2.29 2.37 -1.59
C THR A 179 1.79 3.68 -2.18
N ASP A 180 2.10 3.94 -3.46
CA ASP A 180 1.56 5.10 -4.16
C ASP A 180 0.05 4.94 -4.36
N ILE A 181 -0.71 5.86 -3.80
CA ILE A 181 -2.17 5.90 -3.87
C ILE A 181 -2.69 7.15 -4.57
N THR A 182 -1.81 7.89 -5.28
CA THR A 182 -2.17 9.15 -5.94
C THR A 182 -3.31 8.94 -6.94
N GLU A 183 -3.19 7.93 -7.80
CA GLU A 183 -4.23 7.60 -8.78
C GLU A 183 -5.56 7.20 -8.11
N LEU A 184 -5.49 6.50 -6.97
CA LEU A 184 -6.67 6.11 -6.20
C LEU A 184 -7.40 7.34 -5.65
N ILE A 185 -6.67 8.27 -5.02
CA ILE A 185 -7.23 9.52 -4.50
C ILE A 185 -7.82 10.39 -5.62
N GLU A 186 -7.14 10.47 -6.76
CA GLU A 186 -7.67 11.22 -7.91
C GLU A 186 -8.96 10.60 -8.48
N LYS A 187 -9.04 9.28 -8.55
CA LYS A 187 -10.26 8.57 -8.97
C LYS A 187 -11.41 8.77 -7.99
N GLU A 188 -11.13 8.68 -6.70
CA GLU A 188 -12.12 8.89 -5.64
C GLU A 188 -12.68 10.32 -5.70
N ARG A 189 -11.81 11.31 -5.87
CA ARG A 189 -12.24 12.72 -6.04
C ARG A 189 -13.12 12.93 -7.27
N LYS A 190 -12.73 12.35 -8.43
CA LYS A 190 -13.53 12.43 -9.64
C LYS A 190 -14.90 11.77 -9.49
N LEU A 191 -14.95 10.65 -8.77
CA LEU A 191 -16.20 9.95 -8.48
C LEU A 191 -17.10 10.80 -7.57
N GLU A 192 -16.53 11.39 -6.53
CA GLU A 192 -17.28 12.28 -5.63
C GLU A 192 -17.83 13.51 -6.37
N ASP A 193 -17.00 14.16 -7.22
CA ASP A 193 -17.45 15.30 -8.03
C ASP A 193 -18.59 14.89 -8.98
N ALA A 194 -18.52 13.71 -9.61
CA ALA A 194 -19.57 13.19 -10.47
C ALA A 194 -20.84 12.87 -9.68
N TYR A 195 -20.70 12.29 -8.49
CA TYR A 195 -21.83 12.00 -7.60
C TYR A 195 -22.57 13.28 -7.17
N GLN A 196 -21.82 14.31 -6.76
CA GLN A 196 -22.43 15.58 -6.36
C GLN A 196 -23.18 16.25 -7.52
N LYS A 197 -22.61 16.22 -8.74
CA LYS A 197 -23.29 16.70 -9.95
C LYS A 197 -24.57 15.93 -10.23
N LEU A 198 -24.52 14.60 -10.15
CA LEU A 198 -25.69 13.75 -10.37
C LEU A 198 -26.79 14.01 -9.34
N LYS A 199 -26.42 14.20 -8.07
CA LYS A 199 -27.34 14.52 -6.98
C LYS A 199 -28.05 15.87 -7.24
N ALA A 200 -27.29 16.91 -7.58
CA ALA A 200 -27.84 18.22 -7.91
C ALA A 200 -28.80 18.13 -9.10
N TYR A 201 -28.43 17.38 -10.14
CA TYR A 201 -29.29 17.16 -11.30
C TYR A 201 -30.63 16.47 -10.93
N ASN A 202 -30.55 15.43 -10.09
CA ASN A 202 -31.74 14.71 -9.64
C ASN A 202 -32.68 15.60 -8.80
N GLU A 203 -32.14 16.46 -7.94
CA GLU A 203 -32.95 17.43 -7.19
C GLU A 203 -33.69 18.38 -8.11
N VAL A 204 -33.03 18.88 -9.15
CA VAL A 204 -33.69 19.75 -10.15
C VAL A 204 -34.78 19.01 -10.94
N LEU A 205 -34.52 17.77 -11.37
CA LEU A 205 -35.55 16.95 -12.05
C LEU A 205 -36.77 16.73 -11.17
N LEU A 206 -36.56 16.45 -9.88
CA LEU A 206 -37.67 16.29 -8.93
C LEU A 206 -38.50 17.58 -8.76
N GLN A 207 -37.80 18.73 -8.69
CA GLN A 207 -38.49 20.04 -8.63
C GLN A 207 -39.31 20.32 -9.89
N LEU A 208 -38.74 20.06 -11.08
CA LEU A 208 -39.46 20.21 -12.33
C LEU A 208 -40.67 19.27 -12.43
N ALA A 209 -40.53 18.02 -12.04
CA ALA A 209 -41.60 17.04 -12.03
C ALA A 209 -42.75 17.46 -11.08
N TRP A 210 -42.38 17.99 -9.90
CA TRP A 210 -43.35 18.50 -8.94
C TRP A 210 -44.06 19.77 -9.47
N SER A 211 -43.31 20.74 -9.97
CA SER A 211 -43.86 21.99 -10.58
C SER A 211 -44.83 21.67 -11.73
N ASN A 212 -44.37 20.81 -12.67
CA ASN A 212 -45.24 20.38 -13.78
C ASN A 212 -46.53 19.73 -13.32
N SER A 213 -46.45 18.91 -12.26
CA SER A 213 -47.65 18.22 -11.77
C SER A 213 -48.66 19.15 -11.07
N HIS A 214 -48.18 20.14 -10.34
CA HIS A 214 -49.04 21.03 -9.54
C HIS A 214 -49.43 22.34 -10.28
N GLU A 215 -48.45 22.99 -10.91
CA GLU A 215 -48.68 24.27 -11.59
C GLU A 215 -49.49 24.12 -12.88
N LEU A 216 -49.25 23.02 -13.65
CA LEU A 216 -50.03 22.74 -14.86
C LEU A 216 -51.44 22.20 -14.55
N ARG A 217 -51.60 21.44 -13.47
CA ARG A 217 -52.91 20.83 -13.14
C ARG A 217 -53.97 21.89 -12.82
N ARG A 218 -53.61 22.99 -12.16
CA ARG A 218 -54.53 24.03 -11.75
C ARG A 218 -55.25 24.68 -12.94
N PRO A 219 -54.55 25.33 -13.91
CA PRO A 219 -55.21 25.93 -15.07
C PRO A 219 -55.91 24.88 -15.96
N LEU A 220 -55.33 23.66 -16.08
CA LEU A 220 -55.94 22.58 -16.83
C LEU A 220 -57.28 22.13 -16.23
N CYS A 221 -57.37 21.97 -14.92
CA CYS A 221 -58.61 21.63 -14.25
C CYS A 221 -59.68 22.77 -14.40
N SER A 222 -59.22 24.04 -14.35
CA SER A 222 -60.09 25.19 -14.61
C SER A 222 -60.64 25.16 -16.04
N ILE A 223 -59.78 24.93 -17.05
CA ILE A 223 -60.18 24.79 -18.45
C ILE A 223 -61.24 23.67 -18.61
N LEU A 224 -60.95 22.45 -18.09
CA LEU A 224 -61.83 21.30 -18.19
C LEU A 224 -63.19 21.55 -17.49
N GLY A 225 -63.14 22.18 -16.32
CA GLY A 225 -64.38 22.58 -15.59
C GLY A 225 -65.26 23.59 -16.37
N LEU A 226 -64.62 24.64 -16.92
CA LEU A 226 -65.28 25.67 -17.72
C LEU A 226 -65.83 25.09 -19.02
N VAL A 227 -65.13 24.19 -19.69
CA VAL A 227 -65.67 23.48 -20.87
C VAL A 227 -66.94 22.66 -20.53
N SER A 228 -66.96 22.04 -19.34
CA SER A 228 -68.15 21.30 -18.89
C SER A 228 -69.34 22.21 -18.61
N LEU A 229 -69.09 23.36 -17.96
CA LEU A 229 -70.11 24.36 -17.67
C LEU A 229 -70.65 25.02 -18.95
N LEU A 230 -69.84 25.29 -19.95
CA LEU A 230 -70.21 25.85 -21.25
C LEU A 230 -71.22 24.97 -22.00
N LYS A 231 -71.26 23.67 -21.77
CA LYS A 231 -72.21 22.76 -22.42
C LYS A 231 -73.64 22.96 -21.92
N GLU A 232 -73.84 23.46 -20.70
CA GLU A 232 -75.15 23.65 -20.02
C GLU A 232 -75.48 25.13 -19.85
N ALA A 233 -74.63 26.06 -20.27
CA ALA A 233 -74.72 27.49 -20.04
C ALA A 233 -75.81 28.16 -20.91
N SER A 234 -76.48 29.12 -20.33
CA SER A 234 -77.38 30.05 -21.02
C SER A 234 -76.60 31.05 -21.89
N ASP A 235 -77.24 31.69 -22.86
CA ASP A 235 -76.60 32.66 -23.77
C ASP A 235 -76.01 33.87 -23.02
N GLN A 236 -76.51 34.22 -21.86
CA GLN A 236 -75.92 35.28 -21.01
C GLN A 236 -74.67 34.87 -20.26
N GLU A 237 -74.57 33.63 -19.84
CA GLU A 237 -73.41 33.08 -19.07
C GLU A 237 -72.23 32.68 -19.97
N ARG A 238 -72.49 32.34 -21.24
CA ARG A 238 -71.50 31.92 -22.22
C ARG A 238 -70.32 32.90 -22.37
N GLY A 239 -70.63 34.20 -22.41
CA GLY A 239 -69.64 35.25 -22.57
C GLY A 239 -68.59 35.28 -21.41
N GLU A 240 -69.13 35.12 -20.20
CA GLU A 240 -68.25 35.08 -19.00
C GLU A 240 -67.41 33.81 -18.93
N PHE A 241 -67.96 32.63 -19.22
CA PHE A 241 -67.23 31.39 -19.22
C PHE A 241 -66.12 31.33 -20.31
N LEU A 242 -66.37 31.89 -21.50
CA LEU A 242 -65.39 32.05 -22.56
C LEU A 242 -64.22 32.94 -22.12
N ARG A 243 -64.50 34.06 -21.45
CA ARG A 243 -63.42 34.92 -20.91
C ARG A 243 -62.59 34.27 -19.85
N LEU A 244 -63.23 33.53 -18.94
CA LEU A 244 -62.50 32.75 -17.90
C LEU A 244 -61.64 31.61 -18.51
N LEU A 245 -62.14 30.99 -19.59
CA LEU A 245 -61.41 29.97 -20.32
C LEU A 245 -60.20 30.54 -21.04
N GLU A 246 -60.30 31.75 -21.61
CA GLU A 246 -59.16 32.48 -22.21
C GLU A 246 -58.09 32.78 -21.14
N ILE A 247 -58.47 33.33 -19.99
CA ILE A 247 -57.55 33.61 -18.86
C ILE A 247 -56.82 32.31 -18.39
N SER A 248 -57.58 31.21 -18.22
CA SER A 248 -56.96 29.94 -17.76
C SER A 248 -56.08 29.34 -18.82
N SER A 249 -56.30 29.57 -20.11
CA SER A 249 -55.44 29.14 -21.20
C SER A 249 -54.15 29.98 -21.27
N GLU A 250 -54.24 31.29 -21.02
CA GLU A 250 -53.08 32.18 -20.92
C GLU A 250 -52.20 31.81 -19.70
N GLU A 251 -52.82 31.51 -18.54
CA GLU A 251 -52.08 31.01 -17.35
C GLU A 251 -51.35 29.73 -17.66
N LEU A 252 -51.95 28.78 -18.39
CA LEU A 252 -51.30 27.52 -18.77
C LEU A 252 -50.10 27.77 -19.71
N ASP A 253 -50.24 28.62 -20.71
CA ASP A 253 -49.17 29.00 -21.65
C ASP A 253 -48.00 29.65 -20.89
N GLN A 254 -48.29 30.51 -19.93
CA GLN A 254 -47.29 31.18 -19.13
C GLN A 254 -46.48 30.19 -18.27
N VAL A 255 -47.14 29.21 -17.62
CA VAL A 255 -46.48 28.17 -16.85
C VAL A 255 -45.63 27.30 -17.75
N LEU A 256 -46.09 26.93 -18.94
CA LEU A 256 -45.30 26.17 -19.92
C LEU A 256 -44.04 26.92 -20.37
N LYS A 257 -44.14 28.22 -20.64
CA LYS A 257 -42.98 29.07 -21.01
C LYS A 257 -41.96 29.15 -19.88
N GLN A 258 -42.40 29.40 -18.65
CA GLN A 258 -41.49 29.44 -17.48
C GLN A 258 -40.79 28.10 -17.23
N ASN A 259 -41.45 26.99 -17.43
CA ASN A 259 -40.83 25.67 -17.28
C ASN A 259 -39.79 25.38 -18.36
N ASN A 260 -40.06 25.78 -19.62
CA ASN A 260 -39.09 25.66 -20.70
C ASN A 260 -37.85 26.54 -20.48
N GLU A 261 -38.04 27.80 -19.99
CA GLU A 261 -36.90 28.68 -19.64
C GLU A 261 -36.02 28.08 -18.54
N LYS A 262 -36.62 27.50 -17.47
CA LYS A 262 -35.90 26.81 -16.40
C LYS A 262 -35.09 25.63 -16.93
N VAL A 263 -35.60 24.82 -17.85
CA VAL A 263 -34.92 23.70 -18.48
C VAL A 263 -33.72 24.18 -19.29
N THR A 264 -33.92 25.22 -20.11
CA THR A 264 -32.88 25.81 -20.96
C THR A 264 -31.72 26.43 -20.12
N GLU A 265 -32.07 27.08 -19.01
CA GLU A 265 -31.09 27.67 -18.09
C GLU A 265 -30.23 26.61 -17.44
N ILE A 266 -30.79 25.44 -17.09
CA ILE A 266 -30.08 24.30 -16.54
C ILE A 266 -29.11 23.68 -17.57
N GLU A 267 -29.55 23.55 -18.85
CA GLU A 267 -28.72 23.08 -19.95
C GLU A 267 -27.52 24.02 -20.21
N MET A 268 -27.73 25.33 -20.17
CA MET A 268 -26.65 26.33 -20.37
C MET A 268 -25.63 26.36 -19.24
N VAL A 269 -26.05 26.21 -17.99
CA VAL A 269 -25.15 26.22 -16.82
C VAL A 269 -24.26 24.96 -16.77
N GLN A 270 -24.73 23.89 -17.38
CA GLN A 270 -23.98 22.60 -17.34
C GLN A 270 -23.12 22.33 -18.58
N GLY A 271 -23.13 23.17 -19.59
CA GLY A 271 -22.18 23.10 -20.71
C GLY A 271 -22.34 21.85 -21.59
N PHE A 272 -23.59 21.43 -21.87
CA PHE A 272 -23.91 20.51 -22.96
C PHE A 272 -24.13 21.25 -24.26
#